data_c5071cfd3791b2af670a25c89bfe816e
#
_entry.id   c5071cfd3791b2af670a25c89bfe816e
#
_cell.length_a   1.000
_cell.length_b   1.000
_cell.length_c   1.000
_cell.angle_alpha   90.00
_cell.angle_beta   90.00
_cell.angle_gamma   90.00
#
_symmetry.space_group_name_H-M   'P 1'
#
loop_
_entity.id
_entity.type
_entity.pdbx_description
1 polymer ?
#
loop_
_entity_poly.entity_id
_entity_poly.type
_entity_poly.pdbx_seq_one_letter_code
_entity_poly.pdbx_strand_id
1 'polypeptide(L)'
;MQPQQKKTLTLLLALGLVFFAVFIPANLTGAQDAGMLALFEVDEYAQFPHVMNMLTPGDGFYQSLRNFLIYLHYFYGYPFYFFSALALLPVKLLLGADWTAQVPLIMVSLRQVINVLPMLAALGLLVYIQTKFKSAWRSAGLFALLAIIPAVTLNNLWWHPDSLVFFFIILTFFFLDRDDLQFGWNFTLAAAACGLATGTKHLGLFFALAIPLYLLWGVLEKRLTWSGALGKAALFVAVMAAAVVASNPLLLLPQERAEIIAVQQRQVIQTGTGIFIANQEGFFDQGYPADLRMHYGELAFLLLGFGGLALGLRNPQKRRLHALILAWMIPMTAIILTSGTRRTHYFLPVLLPLFSCLLEWFPEQGWFAGQTERAALWARRALTGLAAVIVLGQAALFLRTDVDIYTQTLTREQTSPSIAFADKLEQNVFARIVLDRQLVVYRDWRIYLPPSPERRVEMNWDLATEPYMRDLNPDVIVLERENVALFSKDETVAQAVNPGDMQALHDFYAAAGADQLPGYLQVYSDSFGVALMREGLVDQMQILFE
;
A
#
# COMPACT_ATOMS: atom_id res chain seq x y z
N MET A 1 30.80 -13.00 7.90
CA MET A 1 30.93 -11.71 7.16
C MET A 1 32.35 -11.20 7.25
N GLN A 2 32.95 -10.80 6.12
CA GLN A 2 34.26 -10.16 6.05
C GLN A 2 34.21 -8.75 6.68
N PRO A 3 35.36 -8.16 7.12
CA PRO A 3 35.37 -6.83 7.73
C PRO A 3 34.72 -5.75 6.88
N GLN A 4 34.95 -5.77 5.55
CA GLN A 4 34.33 -4.82 4.60
C GLN A 4 32.81 -4.96 4.56
N GLN A 5 32.27 -6.18 4.60
CA GLN A 5 30.82 -6.41 4.61
C GLN A 5 30.18 -5.92 5.90
N LYS A 6 30.86 -6.07 7.05
CA LYS A 6 30.39 -5.52 8.34
C LYS A 6 30.32 -3.99 8.27
N LYS A 7 31.38 -3.34 7.78
CA LYS A 7 31.41 -1.89 7.59
C LYS A 7 30.27 -1.40 6.69
N THR A 8 30.04 -2.10 5.57
CA THR A 8 28.95 -1.76 4.65
C THR A 8 27.59 -1.93 5.33
N LEU A 9 27.37 -3.02 6.06
CA LEU A 9 26.13 -3.24 6.80
C LEU A 9 25.90 -2.14 7.85
N THR A 10 26.92 -1.78 8.62
CA THR A 10 26.81 -0.69 9.62
C THR A 10 26.42 0.64 8.95
N LEU A 11 27.02 0.97 7.80
CA LEU A 11 26.64 2.17 7.03
C LEU A 11 25.19 2.12 6.57
N LEU A 12 24.73 0.99 6.03
CA LEU A 12 23.35 0.84 5.59
C LEU A 12 22.35 0.89 6.76
N LEU A 13 22.68 0.31 7.90
CA LEU A 13 21.88 0.43 9.11
C LEU A 13 21.78 1.87 9.61
N ALA A 14 22.89 2.62 9.57
CA ALA A 14 22.87 4.05 9.92
C ALA A 14 21.99 4.86 8.94
N LEU A 15 22.14 4.63 7.63
CA LEU A 15 21.27 5.25 6.61
C LEU A 15 19.80 4.85 6.82
N GLY A 16 19.53 3.57 7.04
CA GLY A 16 18.18 3.08 7.31
C GLY A 16 17.57 3.73 8.55
N LEU A 17 18.35 3.92 9.62
CA LEU A 17 17.90 4.61 10.82
C LEU A 17 17.55 6.09 10.54
N VAL A 18 18.34 6.77 9.72
CA VAL A 18 18.04 8.16 9.31
C VAL A 18 16.73 8.20 8.52
N PHE A 19 16.56 7.33 7.51
CA PHE A 19 15.32 7.24 6.75
C PHE A 19 14.13 6.91 7.65
N PHE A 20 14.29 5.93 8.56
CA PHE A 20 13.25 5.58 9.53
C PHE A 20 12.83 6.78 10.37
N ALA A 21 13.78 7.55 10.90
CA ALA A 21 13.51 8.72 11.74
C ALA A 21 12.83 9.86 10.96
N VAL A 22 13.20 10.07 9.70
CA VAL A 22 12.62 11.12 8.84
C VAL A 22 11.11 10.92 8.66
N PHE A 23 10.60 9.69 8.60
CA PHE A 23 9.16 9.44 8.42
C PHE A 23 8.32 9.64 9.70
N ILE A 24 8.93 9.68 10.90
CA ILE A 24 8.18 9.77 12.18
C ILE A 24 7.26 11.01 12.21
N PRO A 25 7.72 12.25 11.92
CA PRO A 25 6.85 13.42 11.99
C PRO A 25 5.65 13.33 11.03
N ALA A 26 5.88 12.93 9.78
CA ALA A 26 4.83 12.80 8.79
C ALA A 26 3.83 11.68 9.15
N ASN A 27 4.31 10.58 9.70
CA ASN A 27 3.49 9.45 10.12
C ASN A 27 2.67 9.71 11.40
N LEU A 28 2.94 10.77 12.14
CA LEU A 28 2.10 11.25 13.25
C LEU A 28 0.89 12.07 12.79
N THR A 29 0.92 12.65 11.59
CA THR A 29 -0.16 13.50 11.09
C THR A 29 -1.32 12.70 10.53
N GLY A 30 -2.51 13.34 10.47
CA GLY A 30 -3.71 12.76 9.87
C GLY A 30 -4.29 11.58 10.65
N ALA A 31 -4.03 11.52 11.96
CA ALA A 31 -4.42 10.42 12.82
C ALA A 31 -4.72 10.89 14.25
N GLN A 32 -5.26 12.10 14.45
CA GLN A 32 -5.57 12.62 15.78
C GLN A 32 -6.68 11.83 16.45
N ASP A 33 -7.60 11.29 15.67
CA ASP A 33 -8.64 10.36 16.10
C ASP A 33 -8.98 9.36 14.98
N ALA A 34 -9.81 8.36 15.28
CA ALA A 34 -10.20 7.34 14.31
C ALA A 34 -11.00 7.89 13.13
N GLY A 35 -11.81 8.95 13.33
CA GLY A 35 -12.58 9.57 12.25
C GLY A 35 -11.70 10.28 11.22
N MET A 36 -10.56 10.84 11.66
CA MET A 36 -9.59 11.48 10.81
C MET A 36 -8.87 10.50 9.86
N LEU A 37 -8.75 9.22 10.24
CA LEU A 37 -8.19 8.19 9.36
C LEU A 37 -9.01 8.05 8.08
N ALA A 38 -10.35 8.11 8.14
CA ALA A 38 -11.21 8.01 6.96
C ALA A 38 -10.99 9.15 5.97
N LEU A 39 -10.62 10.33 6.47
CA LEU A 39 -10.34 11.50 5.62
C LEU A 39 -9.05 11.32 4.80
N PHE A 40 -7.98 10.86 5.43
CA PHE A 40 -6.65 10.85 4.80
C PHE A 40 -6.30 9.51 4.19
N GLU A 41 -6.70 8.39 4.83
CA GLU A 41 -6.37 7.04 4.39
C GLU A 41 -7.49 6.06 4.73
N VAL A 42 -8.43 5.92 3.80
CA VAL A 42 -9.65 5.12 4.00
C VAL A 42 -9.35 3.65 4.33
N ASP A 43 -8.27 3.09 3.80
CA ASP A 43 -7.86 1.72 4.11
C ASP A 43 -7.40 1.58 5.56
N GLU A 44 -6.70 2.58 6.10
CA GLU A 44 -6.33 2.60 7.53
C GLU A 44 -7.56 2.63 8.43
N TYR A 45 -8.54 3.46 8.08
CA TYR A 45 -9.81 3.52 8.80
C TYR A 45 -10.53 2.16 8.80
N ALA A 46 -10.59 1.52 7.63
CA ALA A 46 -11.24 0.21 7.50
C ALA A 46 -10.54 -0.89 8.32
N GLN A 47 -9.22 -0.83 8.43
CA GLN A 47 -8.39 -1.84 9.10
C GLN A 47 -8.29 -1.62 10.61
N PHE A 48 -8.33 -0.36 11.05
CA PHE A 48 -8.06 0.07 12.43
C PHE A 48 -8.91 -0.68 13.48
N PRO A 49 -10.25 -0.74 13.40
CA PRO A 49 -11.06 -1.41 14.40
C PRO A 49 -10.74 -2.90 14.53
N HIS A 50 -10.29 -3.55 13.47
CA HIS A 50 -10.00 -4.97 13.46
C HIS A 50 -8.71 -5.29 14.21
N VAL A 51 -7.63 -4.51 14.03
CA VAL A 51 -6.41 -4.71 14.82
C VAL A 51 -6.61 -4.33 16.29
N MET A 52 -7.45 -3.33 16.55
CA MET A 52 -7.82 -2.96 17.93
C MET A 52 -8.58 -4.10 18.62
N ASN A 53 -9.54 -4.72 17.93
CA ASN A 53 -10.28 -5.88 18.45
C ASN A 53 -9.36 -7.07 18.72
N MET A 54 -8.36 -7.36 17.88
CA MET A 54 -7.39 -8.43 18.12
C MET A 54 -6.64 -8.28 19.44
N LEU A 55 -6.44 -7.04 19.91
CA LEU A 55 -5.75 -6.74 21.15
C LEU A 55 -6.71 -6.48 22.33
N THR A 56 -8.02 -6.55 22.11
CA THR A 56 -9.02 -6.40 23.18
C THR A 56 -9.21 -7.73 23.90
N PRO A 57 -8.94 -7.78 25.23
CA PRO A 57 -9.18 -8.99 26.01
C PRO A 57 -10.67 -9.35 26.01
N GLY A 58 -10.98 -10.63 25.92
CA GLY A 58 -12.31 -11.16 26.18
C GLY A 58 -12.47 -11.57 27.64
N ASP A 59 -13.66 -12.07 28.01
CA ASP A 59 -14.01 -12.50 29.35
C ASP A 59 -13.20 -13.72 29.88
N GLY A 60 -12.40 -14.33 28.99
CA GLY A 60 -11.50 -15.44 29.30
C GLY A 60 -10.48 -15.71 28.22
N PHE A 61 -9.60 -16.69 28.49
CA PHE A 61 -8.54 -17.05 27.55
C PHE A 61 -9.06 -17.43 26.16
N TYR A 62 -10.14 -18.23 26.10
CA TYR A 62 -10.72 -18.64 24.82
C TYR A 62 -11.23 -17.45 24.00
N GLN A 63 -11.96 -16.52 24.64
CA GLN A 63 -12.48 -15.34 23.96
C GLN A 63 -11.36 -14.39 23.52
N SER A 64 -10.33 -14.22 24.36
CA SER A 64 -9.15 -13.43 24.00
C SER A 64 -8.38 -14.02 22.82
N LEU A 65 -8.21 -15.35 22.80
CA LEU A 65 -7.59 -16.06 21.69
C LEU A 65 -8.43 -15.94 20.40
N ARG A 66 -9.75 -16.06 20.52
CA ARG A 66 -10.69 -15.88 19.42
C ARG A 66 -10.58 -14.47 18.83
N ASN A 67 -10.62 -13.43 19.67
CA ASN A 67 -10.46 -12.03 19.24
C ASN A 67 -9.14 -11.83 18.50
N PHE A 68 -8.04 -12.43 18.98
CA PHE A 68 -6.73 -12.32 18.37
C PHE A 68 -6.64 -13.04 17.02
N LEU A 69 -7.33 -14.17 16.83
CA LEU A 69 -7.27 -14.95 15.59
C LEU A 69 -8.28 -14.48 14.55
N ILE A 70 -9.51 -14.11 14.95
CA ILE A 70 -10.59 -13.75 14.04
C ILE A 70 -10.60 -12.22 13.86
N TYR A 71 -9.86 -11.76 12.85
CA TYR A 71 -9.64 -10.35 12.57
C TYR A 71 -10.72 -9.70 11.67
N LEU A 72 -11.65 -10.47 11.12
CA LEU A 72 -12.87 -10.06 10.38
C LEU A 72 -12.68 -9.22 9.11
N HIS A 73 -11.51 -8.68 8.85
CA HIS A 73 -11.21 -7.88 7.65
C HIS A 73 -10.37 -8.69 6.65
N TYR A 74 -11.01 -9.57 5.91
CA TYR A 74 -10.35 -10.58 5.06
C TYR A 74 -9.89 -10.08 3.68
N PHE A 75 -9.78 -8.76 3.50
CA PHE A 75 -9.16 -8.16 2.30
C PHE A 75 -7.65 -8.41 2.23
N TYR A 76 -7.01 -8.51 3.39
CA TYR A 76 -5.59 -8.87 3.53
C TYR A 76 -5.45 -10.11 4.41
N GLY A 77 -4.31 -10.78 4.27
CA GLY A 77 -4.07 -11.99 5.04
C GLY A 77 -3.67 -11.72 6.49
N TYR A 78 -3.83 -12.75 7.33
CA TYR A 78 -3.54 -12.71 8.75
C TYR A 78 -2.11 -12.23 9.10
N PRO A 79 -1.03 -12.52 8.32
CA PRO A 79 0.30 -12.01 8.67
C PRO A 79 0.35 -10.49 8.82
N PHE A 80 -0.37 -9.73 7.98
CA PHE A 80 -0.43 -8.28 8.11
C PHE A 80 -1.00 -7.85 9.46
N TYR A 81 -2.14 -8.41 9.86
CA TYR A 81 -2.78 -8.11 11.15
C TYR A 81 -1.97 -8.64 12.34
N PHE A 82 -1.38 -9.83 12.22
CA PHE A 82 -0.53 -10.40 13.25
C PHE A 82 0.68 -9.51 13.55
N PHE A 83 1.43 -9.08 12.54
CA PHE A 83 2.56 -8.17 12.74
C PHE A 83 2.11 -6.80 13.22
N SER A 84 0.95 -6.31 12.77
CA SER A 84 0.35 -5.06 13.26
C SER A 84 0.01 -5.14 14.75
N ALA A 85 -0.62 -6.23 15.17
CA ALA A 85 -0.89 -6.47 16.59
C ALA A 85 0.40 -6.55 17.41
N LEU A 86 1.44 -7.25 16.92
CA LEU A 86 2.75 -7.28 17.57
C LEU A 86 3.39 -5.89 17.68
N ALA A 87 3.29 -5.06 16.65
CA ALA A 87 3.82 -3.70 16.67
C ALA A 87 3.16 -2.81 17.73
N LEU A 88 1.89 -3.09 18.07
CA LEU A 88 1.14 -2.35 19.09
C LEU A 88 1.31 -2.87 20.51
N LEU A 89 1.85 -4.08 20.72
CA LEU A 89 2.06 -4.62 22.07
C LEU A 89 2.88 -3.69 22.97
N PRO A 90 4.00 -3.08 22.54
CA PRO A 90 4.74 -2.13 23.36
C PRO A 90 3.90 -0.91 23.75
N VAL A 91 3.10 -0.37 22.83
CA VAL A 91 2.21 0.77 23.09
C VAL A 91 1.18 0.41 24.17
N LYS A 92 0.50 -0.73 24.00
CA LYS A 92 -0.47 -1.24 24.95
C LYS A 92 0.13 -1.49 26.32
N LEU A 93 1.32 -2.10 26.41
CA LEU A 93 1.99 -2.41 27.67
C LEU A 93 2.46 -1.14 28.40
N LEU A 94 2.89 -0.12 27.68
CA LEU A 94 3.37 1.14 28.25
C LEU A 94 2.24 2.04 28.74
N LEU A 95 1.12 2.09 28.02
CA LEU A 95 0.01 3.00 28.29
C LEU A 95 -1.14 2.34 29.09
N GLY A 96 -1.13 1.03 29.26
CA GLY A 96 -2.15 0.31 30.04
C GLY A 96 -3.56 0.45 29.45
N ALA A 97 -4.55 0.81 30.27
CA ALA A 97 -5.95 0.87 29.85
C ALA A 97 -6.24 1.99 28.84
N ASP A 98 -5.48 3.09 28.88
CA ASP A 98 -5.73 4.30 28.08
C ASP A 98 -5.10 4.24 26.67
N TRP A 99 -4.48 3.11 26.31
CA TRP A 99 -3.76 2.99 25.06
C TRP A 99 -4.62 3.24 23.83
N THR A 100 -5.91 2.87 23.87
CA THR A 100 -6.84 3.02 22.73
C THR A 100 -7.18 4.46 22.39
N ALA A 101 -7.04 5.38 23.37
CA ALA A 101 -7.24 6.80 23.15
C ALA A 101 -6.07 7.49 22.44
N GLN A 102 -4.92 6.81 22.33
CA GLN A 102 -3.70 7.39 21.75
C GLN A 102 -3.55 7.04 20.25
N VAL A 103 -4.55 7.40 19.45
CA VAL A 103 -4.58 7.08 18.01
C VAL A 103 -3.32 7.54 17.26
N PRO A 104 -2.76 8.76 17.49
CA PRO A 104 -1.52 9.17 16.84
C PRO A 104 -0.35 8.23 17.10
N LEU A 105 -0.19 7.78 18.37
CA LEU A 105 0.89 6.87 18.75
C LEU A 105 0.69 5.46 18.19
N ILE A 106 -0.55 4.99 18.13
CA ILE A 106 -0.91 3.74 17.49
C ILE A 106 -0.54 3.80 16.00
N MET A 107 -0.98 4.84 15.31
CA MET A 107 -0.78 4.96 13.86
C MET A 107 0.68 5.14 13.47
N VAL A 108 1.45 5.97 14.19
CA VAL A 108 2.88 6.08 13.92
C VAL A 108 3.60 4.75 14.14
N SER A 109 3.20 3.97 15.18
CA SER A 109 3.79 2.64 15.42
C SER A 109 3.47 1.68 14.27
N LEU A 110 2.23 1.66 13.78
CA LEU A 110 1.82 0.82 12.65
C LEU A 110 2.53 1.23 11.36
N ARG A 111 2.50 2.51 10.99
CA ARG A 111 3.15 3.02 9.79
C ARG A 111 4.66 2.79 9.80
N GLN A 112 5.33 3.00 10.94
CA GLN A 112 6.78 2.80 11.06
C GLN A 112 7.18 1.32 11.05
N VAL A 113 6.49 0.48 11.82
CA VAL A 113 6.90 -0.92 12.02
C VAL A 113 6.41 -1.82 10.87
N ILE A 114 5.26 -1.53 10.29
CA ILE A 114 4.66 -2.38 9.25
C ILE A 114 5.00 -1.92 7.83
N ASN A 115 5.29 -0.62 7.64
CA ASN A 115 5.64 -0.11 6.31
C ASN A 115 7.10 0.29 6.21
N VAL A 116 7.56 1.27 7.01
CA VAL A 116 8.91 1.82 6.86
C VAL A 116 9.97 0.75 7.13
N LEU A 117 9.87 0.00 8.23
CA LEU A 117 10.88 -0.99 8.59
C LEU A 117 11.00 -2.15 7.59
N PRO A 118 9.91 -2.82 7.15
CA PRO A 118 10.00 -3.87 6.13
C PRO A 118 10.48 -3.35 4.77
N MET A 119 10.09 -2.12 4.38
CA MET A 119 10.59 -1.50 3.15
C MET A 119 12.10 -1.33 3.21
N LEU A 120 12.63 -0.71 4.25
CA LEU A 120 14.08 -0.51 4.41
C LEU A 120 14.84 -1.83 4.48
N ALA A 121 14.28 -2.84 5.15
CA ALA A 121 14.85 -4.20 5.19
C ALA A 121 14.87 -4.84 3.79
N ALA A 122 13.79 -4.71 3.02
CA ALA A 122 13.72 -5.21 1.64
C ALA A 122 14.75 -4.52 0.75
N LEU A 123 14.87 -3.19 0.82
CA LEU A 123 15.89 -2.43 0.08
C LEU A 123 17.30 -2.85 0.48
N GLY A 124 17.57 -3.04 1.77
CA GLY A 124 18.85 -3.54 2.27
C GLY A 124 19.21 -4.92 1.74
N LEU A 125 18.24 -5.86 1.71
CA LEU A 125 18.39 -7.19 1.12
C LEU A 125 18.62 -7.12 -0.39
N LEU A 126 17.87 -6.29 -1.11
CA LEU A 126 18.02 -6.10 -2.55
C LEU A 126 19.41 -5.57 -2.89
N VAL A 127 19.90 -4.59 -2.12
CA VAL A 127 21.28 -4.07 -2.22
C VAL A 127 22.29 -5.18 -1.92
N TYR A 128 22.06 -6.03 -0.90
CA TYR A 128 22.94 -7.16 -0.62
C TYR A 128 23.00 -8.14 -1.78
N ILE A 129 21.85 -8.50 -2.35
CA ILE A 129 21.79 -9.44 -3.48
C ILE A 129 22.62 -8.91 -4.65
N GLN A 130 22.54 -7.61 -4.95
CA GLN A 130 23.26 -6.98 -6.07
C GLN A 130 24.75 -6.75 -5.81
N THR A 131 25.15 -6.40 -4.59
CA THR A 131 26.52 -5.94 -4.29
C THR A 131 27.32 -6.93 -3.45
N LYS A 132 26.64 -7.91 -2.80
CA LYS A 132 27.23 -8.76 -1.74
C LYS A 132 27.99 -7.95 -0.67
N PHE A 133 27.65 -6.67 -0.53
CA PHE A 133 28.32 -5.70 0.36
C PHE A 133 29.83 -5.59 0.13
N LYS A 134 30.31 -5.85 -1.09
CA LYS A 134 31.73 -5.76 -1.43
C LYS A 134 32.24 -4.32 -1.46
N SER A 135 31.38 -3.34 -1.77
CA SER A 135 31.71 -1.92 -1.81
C SER A 135 30.69 -1.11 -1.01
N ALA A 136 31.16 -0.38 0.00
CA ALA A 136 30.30 0.43 0.86
C ALA A 136 29.60 1.56 0.06
N TRP A 137 30.34 2.27 -0.79
CA TRP A 137 29.79 3.39 -1.57
C TRP A 137 28.77 2.96 -2.61
N ARG A 138 29.01 1.86 -3.31
CA ARG A 138 28.05 1.32 -4.28
C ARG A 138 26.78 0.83 -3.57
N SER A 139 26.95 0.16 -2.43
CA SER A 139 25.82 -0.30 -1.63
C SER A 139 25.02 0.87 -1.06
N ALA A 140 25.68 1.88 -0.50
CA ALA A 140 25.03 3.07 0.03
C ALA A 140 24.33 3.89 -1.06
N GLY A 141 25.00 4.08 -2.21
CA GLY A 141 24.43 4.81 -3.35
C GLY A 141 23.19 4.12 -3.93
N LEU A 142 23.23 2.79 -4.08
CA LEU A 142 22.05 2.05 -4.53
C LEU A 142 20.91 2.10 -3.49
N PHE A 143 21.24 1.91 -2.20
CA PHE A 143 20.24 1.98 -1.14
C PHE A 143 19.56 3.35 -1.11
N ALA A 144 20.37 4.43 -1.10
CA ALA A 144 19.84 5.79 -1.10
C ALA A 144 18.96 6.07 -2.34
N LEU A 145 19.44 5.66 -3.55
CA LEU A 145 18.66 5.84 -4.78
C LEU A 145 17.30 5.14 -4.72
N LEU A 146 17.27 3.88 -4.25
CA LEU A 146 16.01 3.13 -4.14
C LEU A 146 15.10 3.71 -3.06
N ALA A 147 15.66 4.21 -1.96
CA ALA A 147 14.90 4.76 -0.84
C ALA A 147 14.24 6.12 -1.15
N ILE A 148 14.80 6.90 -2.09
CA ILE A 148 14.24 8.20 -2.53
C ILE A 148 13.35 8.07 -3.75
N ILE A 149 12.92 6.89 -4.16
CA ILE A 149 11.92 6.74 -5.22
C ILE A 149 10.56 7.15 -4.66
N PRO A 150 9.82 8.11 -5.26
CA PRO A 150 8.61 8.66 -4.68
C PRO A 150 7.54 7.63 -4.34
N ALA A 151 7.45 6.54 -5.11
CA ALA A 151 6.58 5.42 -4.76
C ALA A 151 6.94 4.76 -3.41
N VAL A 152 8.22 4.73 -3.04
CA VAL A 152 8.68 4.24 -1.72
C VAL A 152 8.30 5.23 -0.63
N THR A 153 8.49 6.53 -0.87
CA THR A 153 8.09 7.59 0.05
C THR A 153 6.59 7.54 0.34
N LEU A 154 5.76 7.52 -0.70
CA LEU A 154 4.30 7.39 -0.55
C LEU A 154 3.91 6.14 0.24
N ASN A 155 4.50 4.99 -0.11
CA ASN A 155 4.18 3.73 0.56
C ASN A 155 4.61 3.70 2.04
N ASN A 156 5.55 4.55 2.44
CA ASN A 156 6.01 4.67 3.83
C ASN A 156 5.15 5.63 4.69
N LEU A 157 4.18 6.32 4.09
CA LEU A 157 3.34 7.32 4.77
C LEU A 157 1.95 6.80 5.16
N TRP A 158 1.67 5.52 4.95
CA TRP A 158 0.42 4.88 5.33
C TRP A 158 0.62 3.48 5.90
N TRP A 159 -0.38 2.93 6.56
CA TRP A 159 -0.34 1.57 7.12
C TRP A 159 -1.05 0.60 6.17
N HIS A 160 -0.26 -0.18 5.42
CA HIS A 160 -0.75 -1.08 4.39
C HIS A 160 0.17 -2.30 4.23
N PRO A 161 -0.29 -3.47 3.73
CA PRO A 161 0.53 -4.69 3.63
C PRO A 161 1.66 -4.67 2.59
N ASP A 162 1.72 -3.69 1.68
CA ASP A 162 2.60 -3.74 0.51
C ASP A 162 4.10 -3.82 0.84
N SER A 163 4.56 -3.07 1.85
CA SER A 163 5.95 -3.17 2.29
C SER A 163 6.30 -4.54 2.84
N LEU A 164 5.38 -5.16 3.58
CA LEU A 164 5.59 -6.49 4.15
C LEU A 164 5.62 -7.56 3.04
N VAL A 165 4.70 -7.46 2.07
CA VAL A 165 4.69 -8.35 0.88
C VAL A 165 5.97 -8.18 0.07
N PHE A 166 6.37 -6.94 -0.20
CA PHE A 166 7.61 -6.64 -0.90
C PHE A 166 8.82 -7.22 -0.17
N PHE A 167 8.89 -7.08 1.15
CA PHE A 167 9.95 -7.70 1.95
C PHE A 167 10.01 -9.22 1.76
N PHE A 168 8.89 -9.93 1.81
CA PHE A 168 8.86 -11.37 1.60
C PHE A 168 9.21 -11.78 0.15
N ILE A 169 8.84 -10.97 -0.85
CA ILE A 169 9.25 -11.18 -2.24
C ILE A 169 10.78 -11.05 -2.37
N ILE A 170 11.38 -10.01 -1.80
CA ILE A 170 12.83 -9.83 -1.83
C ILE A 170 13.54 -10.91 -1.03
N LEU A 171 12.95 -11.36 0.06
CA LEU A 171 13.46 -12.49 0.84
C LEU A 171 13.44 -13.80 0.02
N THR A 172 12.45 -13.99 -0.86
CA THR A 172 12.41 -15.12 -1.80
C THR A 172 13.58 -15.02 -2.79
N PHE A 173 13.83 -13.85 -3.39
CA PHE A 173 15.00 -13.63 -4.24
C PHE A 173 16.31 -13.90 -3.49
N PHE A 174 16.43 -13.41 -2.25
CA PHE A 174 17.61 -13.61 -1.41
C PHE A 174 17.91 -15.08 -1.18
N PHE A 175 16.91 -15.89 -0.84
CA PHE A 175 17.10 -17.32 -0.61
C PHE A 175 17.40 -18.08 -1.90
N LEU A 176 16.78 -17.75 -3.04
CA LEU A 176 17.11 -18.37 -4.33
C LEU A 176 18.53 -18.02 -4.79
N ASP A 177 18.95 -16.77 -4.62
CA ASP A 177 20.32 -16.33 -4.91
C ASP A 177 21.33 -17.05 -4.04
N ARG A 178 21.01 -17.29 -2.76
CA ARG A 178 21.86 -18.00 -1.82
C ARG A 178 21.86 -19.52 -2.03
N ASP A 179 20.80 -20.07 -2.58
CA ASP A 179 20.68 -21.49 -2.89
C ASP A 179 21.62 -21.92 -4.02
N ASP A 180 21.84 -21.04 -4.98
CA ASP A 180 22.76 -21.24 -6.12
C ASP A 180 22.56 -22.59 -6.83
N LEU A 181 21.32 -22.97 -7.12
CA LEU A 181 20.90 -24.22 -7.76
C LEU A 181 21.30 -25.51 -6.99
N GLN A 182 21.47 -25.43 -5.69
CA GLN A 182 21.71 -26.60 -4.83
C GLN A 182 20.41 -27.32 -4.45
N PHE A 183 19.28 -26.62 -4.57
CA PHE A 183 17.93 -27.11 -4.24
C PHE A 183 17.84 -27.64 -2.81
N GLY A 184 18.58 -26.99 -1.90
CA GLY A 184 18.70 -27.36 -0.49
C GLY A 184 17.76 -26.60 0.42
N TRP A 185 18.24 -26.28 1.62
CA TRP A 185 17.46 -25.58 2.63
C TRP A 185 17.06 -24.17 2.20
N ASN A 186 17.94 -23.43 1.50
CA ASN A 186 17.63 -22.11 1.02
C ASN A 186 16.49 -22.12 -0.02
N PHE A 187 16.41 -23.14 -0.89
CA PHE A 187 15.30 -23.32 -1.81
C PHE A 187 13.97 -23.53 -1.05
N THR A 188 13.99 -24.29 0.03
CA THR A 188 12.82 -24.49 0.90
C THR A 188 12.42 -23.20 1.62
N LEU A 189 13.39 -22.42 2.11
CA LEU A 189 13.13 -21.11 2.72
C LEU A 189 12.58 -20.09 1.70
N ALA A 190 13.02 -20.15 0.44
CA ALA A 190 12.44 -19.34 -0.63
C ALA A 190 10.95 -19.68 -0.84
N ALA A 191 10.60 -20.97 -0.83
CA ALA A 191 9.21 -21.41 -0.93
C ALA A 191 8.36 -20.92 0.26
N ALA A 192 8.91 -20.99 1.47
CA ALA A 192 8.23 -20.48 2.67
C ALA A 192 8.04 -18.95 2.62
N ALA A 193 9.07 -18.19 2.20
CA ALA A 193 8.96 -16.73 2.02
C ALA A 193 7.93 -16.34 0.95
N CYS A 194 7.89 -17.08 -0.17
CA CYS A 194 6.87 -16.93 -1.20
C CYS A 194 5.46 -17.21 -0.64
N GLY A 195 5.32 -18.24 0.21
CA GLY A 195 4.08 -18.55 0.90
C GLY A 195 3.64 -17.44 1.88
N LEU A 196 4.57 -16.85 2.63
CA LEU A 196 4.29 -15.72 3.51
C LEU A 196 3.86 -14.47 2.71
N ALA A 197 4.53 -14.18 1.58
CA ALA A 197 4.11 -13.11 0.69
C ALA A 197 2.68 -13.32 0.17
N THR A 198 2.37 -14.54 -0.28
CA THR A 198 1.04 -14.95 -0.77
C THR A 198 -0.01 -14.87 0.34
N GLY A 199 0.34 -15.35 1.53
CA GLY A 199 -0.53 -15.33 2.71
C GLY A 199 -0.77 -13.93 3.27
N THR A 200 0.07 -12.95 2.93
CA THR A 200 -0.11 -11.54 3.31
C THR A 200 -0.96 -10.79 2.28
N LYS A 201 -0.66 -10.97 1.01
CA LYS A 201 -1.40 -10.39 -0.13
C LYS A 201 -1.15 -11.27 -1.36
N HIS A 202 -2.16 -11.51 -2.17
CA HIS A 202 -2.11 -12.47 -3.29
C HIS A 202 -0.98 -12.23 -4.31
N LEU A 203 -0.41 -11.02 -4.36
CA LEU A 203 0.71 -10.70 -5.24
C LEU A 203 1.89 -11.68 -5.09
N GLY A 204 2.12 -12.21 -3.89
CA GLY A 204 3.15 -13.21 -3.65
C GLY A 204 2.99 -14.49 -4.46
N LEU A 205 1.74 -14.90 -4.78
CA LEU A 205 1.45 -16.11 -5.56
C LEU A 205 2.14 -16.09 -6.93
N PHE A 206 2.17 -14.93 -7.57
CA PHE A 206 2.73 -14.79 -8.91
C PHE A 206 4.24 -14.99 -8.95
N PHE A 207 4.94 -14.93 -7.81
CA PHE A 207 6.36 -15.27 -7.76
C PHE A 207 6.62 -16.73 -8.13
N ALA A 208 5.67 -17.62 -7.83
CA ALA A 208 5.79 -19.03 -8.22
C ALA A 208 5.97 -19.21 -9.73
N LEU A 209 5.51 -18.26 -10.57
CA LEU A 209 5.72 -18.30 -12.02
C LEU A 209 7.20 -18.14 -12.44
N ALA A 210 8.06 -17.57 -11.59
CA ALA A 210 9.50 -17.48 -11.82
C ALA A 210 10.25 -18.79 -11.49
N ILE A 211 9.65 -19.68 -10.69
CA ILE A 211 10.29 -20.94 -10.26
C ILE A 211 10.56 -21.91 -11.39
N PRO A 212 9.67 -22.10 -12.41
CA PRO A 212 9.99 -22.93 -13.55
C PRO A 212 11.30 -22.56 -14.24
N LEU A 213 11.63 -21.27 -14.36
CA LEU A 213 12.91 -20.83 -14.93
C LEU A 213 14.09 -21.26 -14.05
N TYR A 214 13.97 -21.14 -12.72
CA TYR A 214 15.01 -21.55 -11.78
C TYR A 214 15.25 -23.07 -11.85
N LEU A 215 14.18 -23.87 -11.94
CA LEU A 215 14.25 -25.33 -12.11
C LEU A 215 14.84 -25.72 -13.47
N LEU A 216 14.38 -25.07 -14.54
CA LEU A 216 14.92 -25.30 -15.89
C LEU A 216 16.43 -25.03 -15.93
N TRP A 217 16.88 -23.98 -15.27
CA TRP A 217 18.31 -23.68 -15.14
C TRP A 217 19.07 -24.78 -14.42
N GLY A 218 18.49 -25.33 -13.34
CA GLY A 218 19.06 -26.51 -12.65
C GLY A 218 19.21 -27.72 -13.55
N VAL A 219 18.24 -27.95 -14.45
CA VAL A 219 18.33 -29.03 -15.46
C VAL A 219 19.39 -28.76 -16.51
N LEU A 220 19.44 -27.53 -17.07
CA LEU A 220 20.41 -27.14 -18.08
C LEU A 220 21.86 -27.19 -17.55
N GLU A 221 22.08 -26.87 -16.29
CA GLU A 221 23.38 -26.99 -15.62
C GLU A 221 23.68 -28.40 -15.06
N LYS A 222 22.82 -29.37 -15.38
CA LYS A 222 22.95 -30.78 -14.93
C LYS A 222 22.99 -30.93 -13.40
N ARG A 223 22.41 -29.98 -12.66
CA ARG A 223 22.20 -30.05 -11.21
C ARG A 223 20.98 -30.90 -10.85
N LEU A 224 20.00 -30.97 -11.75
CA LEU A 224 18.78 -31.74 -11.63
C LEU A 224 18.55 -32.61 -12.88
N THR A 225 17.91 -33.74 -12.69
CA THR A 225 17.21 -34.46 -13.77
C THR A 225 15.80 -33.86 -13.96
N TRP A 226 15.11 -34.15 -15.03
CA TRP A 226 13.73 -33.73 -15.24
C TRP A 226 12.78 -34.22 -14.15
N SER A 227 12.92 -35.49 -13.73
CA SER A 227 12.15 -36.03 -12.61
C SER A 227 12.49 -35.34 -11.28
N GLY A 228 13.77 -35.03 -11.06
CA GLY A 228 14.21 -34.22 -9.92
C GLY A 228 13.62 -32.83 -9.92
N ALA A 229 13.53 -32.16 -11.09
CA ALA A 229 12.92 -30.87 -11.24
C ALA A 229 11.41 -30.88 -10.88
N LEU A 230 10.68 -31.92 -11.33
CA LEU A 230 9.27 -32.10 -10.95
C LEU A 230 9.11 -32.32 -9.44
N GLY A 231 9.99 -33.13 -8.84
CA GLY A 231 10.00 -33.35 -7.37
C GLY A 231 10.28 -32.05 -6.60
N LYS A 232 11.23 -31.22 -7.09
CA LYS A 232 11.52 -29.91 -6.47
C LYS A 232 10.41 -28.88 -6.71
N ALA A 233 9.72 -28.91 -7.88
CA ALA A 233 8.52 -28.11 -8.12
C ALA A 233 7.41 -28.47 -7.12
N ALA A 234 7.12 -29.76 -6.96
CA ALA A 234 6.13 -30.24 -6.00
C ALA A 234 6.49 -29.83 -4.55
N LEU A 235 7.75 -29.96 -4.17
CA LEU A 235 8.24 -29.51 -2.86
C LEU A 235 8.03 -28.01 -2.67
N PHE A 236 8.37 -27.18 -3.68
CA PHE A 236 8.18 -25.72 -3.59
C PHE A 236 6.71 -25.36 -3.37
N VAL A 237 5.82 -25.94 -4.18
CA VAL A 237 4.36 -25.71 -4.05
C VAL A 237 3.84 -26.19 -2.70
N ALA A 238 4.27 -27.38 -2.23
CA ALA A 238 3.83 -27.92 -0.94
C ALA A 238 4.27 -27.04 0.24
N VAL A 239 5.54 -26.60 0.25
CA VAL A 239 6.06 -25.72 1.31
C VAL A 239 5.41 -24.33 1.24
N MET A 240 5.23 -23.78 0.05
CA MET A 240 4.52 -22.51 -0.15
C MET A 240 3.09 -22.60 0.38
N ALA A 241 2.34 -23.64 0.00
CA ALA A 241 0.97 -23.86 0.48
C ALA A 241 0.92 -24.07 2.00
N ALA A 242 1.85 -24.85 2.56
CA ALA A 242 1.96 -25.02 4.01
C ALA A 242 2.23 -23.70 4.73
N ALA A 243 3.08 -22.83 4.17
CA ALA A 243 3.37 -21.52 4.73
C ALA A 243 2.15 -20.58 4.64
N VAL A 244 1.36 -20.63 3.55
CA VAL A 244 0.09 -19.90 3.44
C VAL A 244 -0.88 -20.32 4.54
N VAL A 245 -1.09 -21.64 4.72
CA VAL A 245 -2.02 -22.16 5.73
C VAL A 245 -1.51 -21.87 7.15
N ALA A 246 -0.22 -22.09 7.41
CA ALA A 246 0.36 -21.82 8.74
C ALA A 246 0.29 -20.33 9.12
N SER A 247 0.43 -19.43 8.14
CA SER A 247 0.33 -18.00 8.36
C SER A 247 -1.11 -17.46 8.34
N ASN A 248 -2.09 -18.25 7.90
CA ASN A 248 -3.53 -17.93 7.90
C ASN A 248 -4.34 -19.07 8.50
N PRO A 249 -4.28 -19.28 9.83
CA PRO A 249 -4.86 -20.44 10.49
C PRO A 249 -6.38 -20.55 10.31
N LEU A 250 -7.07 -19.44 10.04
CA LEU A 250 -8.50 -19.41 9.77
C LEU A 250 -8.90 -20.19 8.52
N LEU A 251 -7.97 -20.44 7.59
CA LEU A 251 -8.21 -21.31 6.43
C LEU A 251 -8.54 -22.76 6.82
N LEU A 252 -8.18 -23.18 8.04
CA LEU A 252 -8.54 -24.50 8.58
C LEU A 252 -9.97 -24.55 9.10
N LEU A 253 -10.61 -23.42 9.37
CA LEU A 253 -11.97 -23.33 9.87
C LEU A 253 -12.95 -23.19 8.68
N PRO A 254 -13.94 -24.08 8.54
CA PRO A 254 -14.81 -24.11 7.35
C PRO A 254 -15.59 -22.82 7.11
N GLN A 255 -16.12 -22.20 8.17
CA GLN A 255 -16.90 -20.96 8.08
C GLN A 255 -16.03 -19.77 7.66
N GLU A 256 -14.92 -19.56 8.38
CA GLU A 256 -13.98 -18.46 8.13
C GLU A 256 -13.33 -18.60 6.75
N ARG A 257 -12.98 -19.81 6.35
CA ARG A 257 -12.47 -20.09 5.00
C ARG A 257 -13.46 -19.71 3.92
N ALA A 258 -14.75 -20.04 4.08
CA ALA A 258 -15.77 -19.68 3.12
C ALA A 258 -15.93 -18.16 2.98
N GLU A 259 -15.88 -17.44 4.11
CA GLU A 259 -15.94 -15.99 4.14
C GLU A 259 -14.69 -15.33 3.50
N ILE A 260 -13.48 -15.81 3.85
CA ILE A 260 -12.23 -15.38 3.21
C ILE A 260 -12.33 -15.55 1.68
N ILE A 261 -12.75 -16.71 1.20
CA ILE A 261 -12.88 -16.97 -0.23
C ILE A 261 -13.90 -16.01 -0.87
N ALA A 262 -15.05 -15.79 -0.23
CA ALA A 262 -16.07 -14.88 -0.74
C ALA A 262 -15.58 -13.43 -0.85
N VAL A 263 -14.87 -12.93 0.18
CA VAL A 263 -14.26 -11.58 0.16
C VAL A 263 -13.23 -11.48 -0.96
N GLN A 264 -12.37 -12.48 -1.11
CA GLN A 264 -11.34 -12.49 -2.14
C GLN A 264 -11.91 -12.56 -3.56
N GLN A 265 -12.96 -13.35 -3.77
CA GLN A 265 -13.67 -13.40 -5.06
C GLN A 265 -14.30 -12.05 -5.38
N ARG A 266 -14.95 -11.40 -4.41
CA ARG A 266 -15.50 -10.05 -4.56
C ARG A 266 -14.42 -9.05 -4.94
N GLN A 267 -13.27 -9.08 -4.26
CA GLN A 267 -12.15 -8.19 -4.55
C GLN A 267 -11.61 -8.38 -5.98
N VAL A 268 -11.47 -9.61 -6.45
CA VAL A 268 -11.06 -9.91 -7.83
C VAL A 268 -12.07 -9.36 -8.84
N ILE A 269 -13.37 -9.54 -8.59
CA ILE A 269 -14.42 -8.99 -9.45
C ILE A 269 -14.35 -7.46 -9.46
N GLN A 270 -14.33 -6.81 -8.29
CA GLN A 270 -14.25 -5.34 -8.16
C GLN A 270 -13.00 -4.75 -8.82
N THR A 271 -11.87 -5.47 -8.74
CA THR A 271 -10.63 -5.06 -9.42
C THR A 271 -10.78 -5.07 -10.95
N GLY A 272 -11.60 -5.97 -11.49
CA GLY A 272 -11.89 -6.03 -12.92
C GLY A 272 -12.99 -5.07 -13.37
N THR A 273 -14.09 -4.99 -12.61
CA THR A 273 -15.31 -4.27 -13.02
C THR A 273 -15.41 -2.84 -12.49
N GLY A 274 -14.74 -2.52 -11.40
CA GLY A 274 -14.96 -1.29 -10.61
C GLY A 274 -15.87 -1.55 -9.40
N ILE A 275 -16.08 -0.51 -8.59
CA ILE A 275 -16.94 -0.57 -7.38
C ILE A 275 -18.30 0.06 -7.68
N PHE A 276 -18.35 1.35 -7.87
CA PHE A 276 -19.56 2.10 -8.20
C PHE A 276 -19.67 2.34 -9.71
N ILE A 277 -18.61 2.88 -10.30
CA ILE A 277 -18.50 3.17 -11.72
C ILE A 277 -17.63 2.09 -12.36
N ALA A 278 -18.01 1.64 -13.56
CA ALA A 278 -17.21 0.69 -14.31
C ALA A 278 -15.82 1.24 -14.60
N ASN A 279 -14.80 0.37 -14.44
CA ASN A 279 -13.45 0.76 -14.76
C ASN A 279 -13.32 1.18 -16.22
N GLN A 280 -12.70 2.32 -16.45
CA GLN A 280 -12.38 2.76 -17.80
C GLN A 280 -11.39 1.78 -18.45
N GLU A 281 -11.58 1.52 -19.74
CA GLU A 281 -10.67 0.69 -20.51
C GLU A 281 -9.39 1.47 -20.84
N GLY A 282 -8.29 0.72 -20.92
CA GLY A 282 -7.01 1.20 -21.42
C GLY A 282 -6.09 1.82 -20.36
N PHE A 283 -4.82 1.42 -20.47
CA PHE A 283 -3.74 1.92 -19.60
C PHE A 283 -3.48 3.43 -19.79
N PHE A 284 -3.63 3.93 -21.02
CA PHE A 284 -3.35 5.33 -21.35
C PHE A 284 -4.48 6.27 -20.95
N ASP A 285 -5.71 5.77 -20.93
CA ASP A 285 -6.91 6.58 -20.65
C ASP A 285 -7.07 6.92 -19.17
N GLN A 286 -6.42 6.16 -18.29
CA GLN A 286 -6.49 6.33 -16.83
C GLN A 286 -5.38 7.24 -16.26
N GLY A 287 -4.64 7.99 -17.08
CA GLY A 287 -3.53 8.84 -16.62
C GLY A 287 -2.31 8.08 -16.09
N TYR A 288 -2.30 6.76 -16.20
CA TYR A 288 -1.31 5.87 -15.60
C TYR A 288 0.14 6.11 -16.03
N PRO A 289 0.44 6.47 -17.30
CA PRO A 289 1.80 6.83 -17.69
C PRO A 289 2.33 8.06 -16.94
N ALA A 290 1.48 9.03 -16.65
CA ALA A 290 1.84 10.22 -15.88
C ALA A 290 2.15 9.84 -14.42
N ASP A 291 1.33 9.00 -13.80
CA ASP A 291 1.55 8.48 -12.45
C ASP A 291 2.85 7.69 -12.33
N LEU A 292 3.12 6.79 -13.29
CA LEU A 292 4.38 6.05 -13.32
C LEU A 292 5.58 6.98 -13.47
N ARG A 293 5.47 7.98 -14.35
CA ARG A 293 6.52 8.97 -14.55
C ARG A 293 6.81 9.76 -13.27
N MET A 294 5.77 10.21 -12.58
CA MET A 294 5.92 10.98 -11.35
C MET A 294 6.53 10.15 -10.21
N HIS A 295 6.10 8.90 -10.06
CA HIS A 295 6.46 8.09 -8.89
C HIS A 295 7.65 7.15 -9.11
N TYR A 296 7.96 6.78 -10.37
CA TYR A 296 9.05 5.85 -10.71
C TYR A 296 10.09 6.43 -11.66
N GLY A 297 9.88 7.66 -12.12
CA GLY A 297 10.84 8.39 -12.91
C GLY A 297 10.57 8.42 -14.41
N GLU A 298 11.36 9.24 -15.07
CA GLU A 298 11.28 9.51 -16.49
C GLU A 298 11.60 8.26 -17.33
N LEU A 299 11.07 8.23 -18.56
CA LEU A 299 11.30 7.13 -19.50
C LEU A 299 12.78 6.79 -19.67
N ALA A 300 13.66 7.80 -19.71
CA ALA A 300 15.11 7.59 -19.82
C ALA A 300 15.68 6.78 -18.65
N PHE A 301 15.19 7.02 -17.42
CA PHE A 301 15.59 6.28 -16.24
C PHE A 301 15.05 4.84 -16.25
N LEU A 302 13.81 4.65 -16.69
CA LEU A 302 13.22 3.33 -16.87
C LEU A 302 13.98 2.51 -17.91
N LEU A 303 14.29 3.10 -19.08
CA LEU A 303 15.09 2.47 -20.13
C LEU A 303 16.50 2.12 -19.65
N LEU A 304 17.08 2.97 -18.79
CA LEU A 304 18.37 2.68 -18.16
C LEU A 304 18.28 1.46 -17.23
N GLY A 305 17.19 1.31 -16.47
CA GLY A 305 16.91 0.10 -15.68
C GLY A 305 16.88 -1.17 -16.52
N PHE A 306 16.13 -1.16 -17.65
CA PHE A 306 16.11 -2.27 -18.61
C PHE A 306 17.48 -2.53 -19.24
N GLY A 307 18.23 -1.47 -19.57
CA GLY A 307 19.60 -1.60 -20.04
C GLY A 307 20.52 -2.26 -19.02
N GLY A 308 20.41 -1.88 -17.75
CA GLY A 308 21.12 -2.52 -16.63
C GLY A 308 20.76 -4.00 -16.48
N LEU A 309 19.46 -4.33 -16.59
CA LEU A 309 18.98 -5.72 -16.60
C LEU A 309 19.61 -6.52 -17.76
N ALA A 310 19.61 -5.97 -18.99
CA ALA A 310 20.19 -6.61 -20.16
C ALA A 310 21.72 -6.80 -20.03
N LEU A 311 22.43 -5.83 -19.45
CA LEU A 311 23.86 -5.94 -19.15
C LEU A 311 24.11 -7.05 -18.12
N GLY A 312 23.30 -7.13 -17.08
CA GLY A 312 23.40 -8.17 -16.06
C GLY A 312 23.13 -9.57 -16.59
N LEU A 313 22.21 -9.72 -17.56
CA LEU A 313 21.98 -11.01 -18.25
C LEU A 313 23.21 -11.47 -19.05
N ARG A 314 24.05 -10.55 -19.51
CA ARG A 314 25.34 -10.87 -20.18
C ARG A 314 26.45 -11.18 -19.19
N ASN A 315 26.33 -10.78 -17.92
CA ASN A 315 27.32 -11.02 -16.88
C ASN A 315 27.15 -12.44 -16.31
N PRO A 316 28.10 -13.37 -16.51
CA PRO A 316 27.97 -14.76 -16.05
C PRO A 316 27.72 -14.89 -14.54
N GLN A 317 28.26 -13.96 -13.73
CA GLN A 317 28.13 -14.00 -12.26
C GLN A 317 26.74 -13.53 -11.78
N LYS A 318 26.03 -12.71 -12.59
CA LYS A 318 24.74 -12.11 -12.22
C LYS A 318 23.58 -12.55 -13.09
N ARG A 319 23.86 -13.25 -14.20
CA ARG A 319 22.87 -13.66 -15.19
C ARG A 319 21.67 -14.37 -14.58
N ARG A 320 21.89 -15.25 -13.59
CA ARG A 320 20.80 -15.99 -12.95
C ARG A 320 19.87 -15.07 -12.17
N LEU A 321 20.42 -14.15 -11.38
CA LEU A 321 19.64 -13.17 -10.63
C LEU A 321 18.82 -12.28 -11.57
N HIS A 322 19.46 -11.74 -12.61
CA HIS A 322 18.77 -10.85 -13.57
C HIS A 322 17.70 -11.59 -14.38
N ALA A 323 17.92 -12.87 -14.70
CA ALA A 323 16.91 -13.70 -15.33
C ALA A 323 15.73 -14.00 -14.40
N LEU A 324 15.96 -14.19 -13.10
CA LEU A 324 14.88 -14.32 -12.11
C LEU A 324 14.09 -13.02 -11.97
N ILE A 325 14.77 -11.87 -11.93
CA ILE A 325 14.10 -10.56 -11.93
C ILE A 325 13.21 -10.41 -13.16
N LEU A 326 13.72 -10.76 -14.35
CA LEU A 326 12.95 -10.72 -15.59
C LEU A 326 11.75 -11.68 -15.55
N ALA A 327 11.96 -12.92 -15.09
CA ALA A 327 10.91 -13.94 -14.99
C ALA A 327 9.80 -13.57 -14.00
N TRP A 328 10.12 -12.83 -12.96
CA TRP A 328 9.15 -12.24 -12.04
C TRP A 328 8.45 -11.03 -12.65
N MET A 329 9.21 -10.12 -13.23
CA MET A 329 8.73 -8.84 -13.73
C MET A 329 7.70 -9.02 -14.87
N ILE A 330 7.94 -9.92 -15.82
CA ILE A 330 7.07 -10.10 -16.99
C ILE A 330 5.64 -10.49 -16.58
N PRO A 331 5.39 -11.60 -15.88
CA PRO A 331 4.03 -11.99 -15.52
C PRO A 331 3.36 -10.98 -14.58
N MET A 332 4.12 -10.40 -13.66
CA MET A 332 3.58 -9.44 -12.72
C MET A 332 3.16 -8.14 -13.41
N THR A 333 3.99 -7.62 -14.32
CA THR A 333 3.64 -6.46 -15.14
C THR A 333 2.41 -6.74 -16.00
N ALA A 334 2.32 -7.91 -16.65
CA ALA A 334 1.18 -8.29 -17.45
C ALA A 334 -0.12 -8.28 -16.61
N ILE A 335 -0.09 -8.85 -15.41
CA ILE A 335 -1.24 -8.88 -14.51
C ILE A 335 -1.65 -7.47 -14.08
N ILE A 336 -0.70 -6.61 -13.71
CA ILE A 336 -1.00 -5.23 -13.32
C ILE A 336 -1.60 -4.45 -14.51
N LEU A 337 -1.04 -4.60 -15.71
CA LEU A 337 -1.51 -3.89 -16.90
C LEU A 337 -2.88 -4.38 -17.40
N THR A 338 -3.23 -5.64 -17.15
CA THR A 338 -4.54 -6.20 -17.50
C THR A 338 -5.59 -6.02 -16.41
N SER A 339 -5.21 -5.57 -15.22
CA SER A 339 -6.14 -5.23 -14.14
C SER A 339 -6.93 -3.97 -14.49
N GLY A 340 -8.23 -3.97 -14.24
CA GLY A 340 -9.08 -2.79 -14.39
C GLY A 340 -8.76 -1.71 -13.36
N THR A 341 -8.42 -2.10 -12.14
CA THR A 341 -7.97 -1.17 -11.09
C THR A 341 -6.45 -1.24 -10.96
N ARG A 342 -5.79 -0.13 -11.24
CA ARG A 342 -4.33 -0.03 -11.17
C ARG A 342 -3.96 0.97 -10.07
N ARG A 343 -2.96 0.62 -9.27
CA ARG A 343 -2.43 1.49 -8.21
C ARG A 343 -0.92 1.59 -8.32
N THR A 344 -0.39 2.77 -8.08
CA THR A 344 1.05 3.06 -8.19
C THR A 344 1.90 2.08 -7.38
N HIS A 345 1.49 1.76 -6.15
CA HIS A 345 2.23 0.86 -5.26
C HIS A 345 2.30 -0.60 -5.76
N TYR A 346 1.44 -1.04 -6.70
CA TYR A 346 1.53 -2.40 -7.26
C TYR A 346 2.82 -2.64 -8.05
N PHE A 347 3.45 -1.57 -8.56
CA PHE A 347 4.73 -1.66 -9.28
C PHE A 347 5.96 -1.69 -8.38
N LEU A 348 5.86 -1.45 -7.06
CA LEU A 348 6.99 -1.52 -6.14
C LEU A 348 7.78 -2.84 -6.27
N PRO A 349 7.15 -4.04 -6.18
CA PRO A 349 7.85 -5.31 -6.27
C PRO A 349 8.37 -5.62 -7.69
N VAL A 350 8.00 -4.83 -8.69
CA VAL A 350 8.44 -5.00 -10.09
C VAL A 350 9.58 -4.05 -10.41
N LEU A 351 9.40 -2.74 -10.15
CA LEU A 351 10.33 -1.72 -10.60
C LEU A 351 11.53 -1.54 -9.66
N LEU A 352 11.40 -1.78 -8.36
CA LEU A 352 12.56 -1.70 -7.46
C LEU A 352 13.62 -2.78 -7.76
N PRO A 353 13.28 -4.07 -8.00
CA PRO A 353 14.24 -5.03 -8.51
C PRO A 353 14.85 -4.63 -9.87
N LEU A 354 14.06 -4.07 -10.79
CA LEU A 354 14.57 -3.55 -12.07
C LEU A 354 15.60 -2.44 -11.85
N PHE A 355 15.28 -1.44 -11.01
CA PHE A 355 16.19 -0.33 -10.74
C PHE A 355 17.44 -0.75 -9.97
N SER A 356 17.38 -1.85 -9.22
CA SER A 356 18.59 -2.41 -8.61
C SER A 356 19.64 -2.86 -9.65
N CYS A 357 19.20 -3.14 -10.88
CA CYS A 357 20.07 -3.51 -12.01
C CYS A 357 20.86 -2.33 -12.59
N LEU A 358 20.53 -1.09 -12.21
CA LEU A 358 21.28 0.11 -12.63
C LEU A 358 22.78 0.04 -12.27
N LEU A 359 23.13 -0.74 -11.26
CA LEU A 359 24.54 -0.97 -10.89
C LEU A 359 25.39 -1.55 -12.01
N GLU A 360 24.79 -2.20 -13.02
CA GLU A 360 25.54 -2.80 -14.14
C GLU A 360 26.11 -1.74 -15.10
N TRP A 361 25.60 -0.52 -15.08
CA TRP A 361 26.19 0.62 -15.79
C TRP A 361 27.47 1.16 -15.13
N PHE A 362 27.70 0.81 -13.84
CA PHE A 362 28.81 1.28 -13.03
C PHE A 362 29.73 0.12 -12.66
N PRO A 363 30.55 -0.42 -13.57
CA PRO A 363 31.35 -1.62 -13.34
C PRO A 363 32.43 -1.40 -12.27
N GLU A 364 32.79 -2.47 -11.58
CA GLU A 364 33.97 -2.49 -10.73
C GLU A 364 35.25 -2.39 -11.58
N GLN A 365 36.38 -1.92 -11.01
CA GLN A 365 37.63 -1.60 -11.74
C GLN A 365 38.12 -2.72 -12.68
N GLY A 366 37.81 -3.99 -12.42
CA GLY A 366 38.22 -5.14 -13.25
C GLY A 366 37.51 -5.26 -14.60
N TRP A 367 36.42 -4.54 -14.85
CA TRP A 367 35.65 -4.63 -16.11
C TRP A 367 36.35 -4.00 -17.32
N PHE A 368 37.29 -3.11 -17.06
CA PHE A 368 38.13 -2.46 -18.10
C PHE A 368 39.47 -3.18 -18.31
N ALA A 369 39.82 -4.14 -17.47
CA ALA A 369 41.02 -4.95 -17.60
C ALA A 369 40.85 -5.94 -18.76
N GLY A 370 41.55 -5.72 -19.85
CA GLY A 370 41.57 -6.61 -21.03
C GLY A 370 41.00 -6.02 -22.34
N GLN A 371 40.55 -4.76 -22.35
CA GLN A 371 40.18 -4.10 -23.60
C GLN A 371 41.32 -3.28 -24.15
N THR A 372 41.87 -3.77 -25.27
CA THR A 372 42.99 -3.16 -25.98
C THR A 372 42.55 -2.06 -26.96
N GLU A 373 41.25 -1.98 -27.33
CA GLU A 373 40.78 -0.96 -28.25
C GLU A 373 40.36 0.34 -27.55
N ARG A 374 41.07 1.42 -27.81
CA ARG A 374 40.80 2.76 -27.30
C ARG A 374 39.38 3.24 -27.57
N ALA A 375 38.81 2.96 -28.74
CA ALA A 375 37.45 3.36 -29.12
C ALA A 375 36.38 2.71 -28.23
N ALA A 376 36.49 1.42 -27.91
CA ALA A 376 35.57 0.70 -27.05
C ALA A 376 35.63 1.21 -25.58
N LEU A 377 36.83 1.58 -25.12
CA LEU A 377 37.02 2.18 -23.79
C LEU A 377 36.35 3.55 -23.69
N TRP A 378 36.52 4.40 -24.71
CA TRP A 378 35.90 5.72 -24.75
C TRP A 378 34.36 5.62 -24.83
N ALA A 379 33.82 4.74 -25.68
CA ALA A 379 32.38 4.51 -25.80
C ALA A 379 31.78 4.07 -24.45
N ARG A 380 32.45 3.18 -23.72
CA ARG A 380 31.99 2.75 -22.39
C ARG A 380 32.03 3.86 -21.36
N ARG A 381 33.11 4.64 -21.31
CA ARG A 381 33.21 5.81 -20.42
C ARG A 381 32.10 6.82 -20.70
N ALA A 382 31.83 7.07 -21.98
CA ALA A 382 30.74 7.97 -22.38
C ALA A 382 29.36 7.43 -21.94
N LEU A 383 29.09 6.13 -22.15
CA LEU A 383 27.85 5.49 -21.72
C LEU A 383 27.70 5.49 -20.19
N THR A 384 28.77 5.17 -19.43
CA THR A 384 28.74 5.24 -17.97
C THR A 384 28.54 6.67 -17.49
N GLY A 385 29.17 7.65 -18.14
CA GLY A 385 28.97 9.07 -17.85
C GLY A 385 27.52 9.52 -18.11
N LEU A 386 26.97 9.12 -19.25
CA LEU A 386 25.56 9.39 -19.60
C LEU A 386 24.61 8.74 -18.56
N ALA A 387 24.85 7.48 -18.21
CA ALA A 387 24.08 6.80 -17.18
C ALA A 387 24.14 7.52 -15.83
N ALA A 388 25.34 8.02 -15.45
CA ALA A 388 25.49 8.80 -14.21
C ALA A 388 24.70 10.12 -14.26
N VAL A 389 24.72 10.84 -15.37
CA VAL A 389 23.95 12.08 -15.54
C VAL A 389 22.45 11.80 -15.45
N ILE A 390 21.94 10.75 -16.11
CA ILE A 390 20.52 10.38 -16.03
C ILE A 390 20.15 10.00 -14.58
N VAL A 391 20.96 9.18 -13.91
CA VAL A 391 20.67 8.74 -12.52
C VAL A 391 20.68 9.92 -11.56
N LEU A 392 21.67 10.81 -11.67
CA LEU A 392 21.78 12.00 -10.79
C LEU A 392 20.66 13.00 -11.07
N GLY A 393 20.33 13.23 -12.34
CA GLY A 393 19.22 14.10 -12.73
C GLY A 393 17.89 13.54 -12.22
N GLN A 394 17.67 12.23 -12.36
CA GLN A 394 16.46 11.59 -11.84
C GLN A 394 16.40 11.61 -10.31
N ALA A 395 17.52 11.38 -9.62
CA ALA A 395 17.59 11.47 -8.17
C ALA A 395 17.22 12.89 -7.65
N ALA A 396 17.64 13.94 -8.37
CA ALA A 396 17.23 15.30 -8.03
C ALA A 396 15.73 15.54 -8.22
N LEU A 397 15.14 14.98 -9.29
CA LEU A 397 13.69 15.04 -9.50
C LEU A 397 12.93 14.27 -8.42
N PHE A 398 13.39 13.08 -8.06
CA PHE A 398 12.82 12.29 -6.97
C PHE A 398 12.84 13.03 -5.64
N LEU A 399 13.98 13.60 -5.25
CA LEU A 399 14.10 14.37 -4.02
C LEU A 399 13.14 15.57 -3.99
N ARG A 400 12.94 16.25 -5.12
CA ARG A 400 11.95 17.32 -5.23
C ARG A 400 10.54 16.79 -4.97
N THR A 401 10.15 15.72 -5.66
CA THR A 401 8.83 15.09 -5.50
C THR A 401 8.63 14.59 -4.07
N ASP A 402 9.66 13.98 -3.47
CA ASP A 402 9.63 13.50 -2.08
C ASP A 402 9.43 14.64 -1.08
N VAL A 403 10.11 15.77 -1.29
CA VAL A 403 9.92 16.97 -0.45
C VAL A 403 8.49 17.48 -0.56
N ASP A 404 7.92 17.51 -1.78
CA ASP A 404 6.54 17.93 -2.00
C ASP A 404 5.56 16.98 -1.30
N ILE A 405 5.69 15.66 -1.48
CA ILE A 405 4.87 14.62 -0.82
C ILE A 405 4.98 14.74 0.70
N TYR A 406 6.20 14.81 1.21
CA TYR A 406 6.46 14.89 2.64
C TYR A 406 5.87 16.16 3.27
N THR A 407 6.05 17.31 2.62
CA THR A 407 5.52 18.60 3.08
C THR A 407 3.99 18.60 3.06
N GLN A 408 3.38 18.10 1.98
CA GLN A 408 1.92 17.95 1.89
C GLN A 408 1.40 17.05 3.02
N THR A 409 2.08 15.95 3.31
CA THR A 409 1.68 15.05 4.40
C THR A 409 1.83 15.73 5.77
N LEU A 410 2.91 16.49 6.02
CA LEU A 410 3.10 17.23 7.26
C LEU A 410 2.02 18.28 7.51
N THR A 411 1.54 18.92 6.45
CA THR A 411 0.59 20.05 6.53
C THR A 411 -0.85 19.66 6.23
N ARG A 412 -1.13 18.37 5.99
CA ARG A 412 -2.44 17.89 5.50
C ARG A 412 -3.61 18.23 6.43
N GLU A 413 -3.38 18.27 7.75
CA GLU A 413 -4.42 18.66 8.70
C GLU A 413 -4.75 20.16 8.60
N GLN A 414 -3.73 21.02 8.45
CA GLN A 414 -3.90 22.46 8.33
C GLN A 414 -4.46 22.90 6.97
N THR A 415 -4.18 22.13 5.92
CA THR A 415 -4.59 22.46 4.54
C THR A 415 -5.84 21.72 4.09
N SER A 416 -6.42 20.83 4.92
CA SER A 416 -7.57 20.02 4.55
C SER A 416 -8.84 20.85 4.39
N PRO A 417 -9.46 20.86 3.20
CA PRO A 417 -10.75 21.51 3.00
C PRO A 417 -11.86 20.90 3.88
N SER A 418 -11.79 19.60 4.16
CA SER A 418 -12.75 18.89 5.01
C SER A 418 -12.69 19.37 6.46
N ILE A 419 -11.50 19.56 7.01
CA ILE A 419 -11.33 20.08 8.38
C ILE A 419 -11.83 21.54 8.45
N ALA A 420 -11.46 22.38 7.48
CA ALA A 420 -11.96 23.75 7.39
C ALA A 420 -13.49 23.81 7.25
N PHE A 421 -14.08 22.88 6.52
CA PHE A 421 -15.53 22.74 6.40
C PHE A 421 -16.17 22.31 7.72
N ALA A 422 -15.57 21.34 8.43
CA ALA A 422 -16.03 20.90 9.75
C ALA A 422 -16.06 22.05 10.77
N ASP A 423 -15.02 22.90 10.80
CA ASP A 423 -14.95 24.07 11.68
C ASP A 423 -16.10 25.05 11.40
N LYS A 424 -16.45 25.26 10.12
CA LYS A 424 -17.58 26.10 9.75
C LYS A 424 -18.92 25.46 10.09
N LEU A 425 -19.07 24.13 9.94
CA LEU A 425 -20.26 23.42 10.37
C LEU A 425 -20.44 23.52 11.89
N GLU A 426 -19.35 23.39 12.66
CA GLU A 426 -19.39 23.55 14.11
C GLU A 426 -19.95 24.92 14.49
N GLN A 427 -19.43 25.99 13.90
CA GLN A 427 -19.84 27.37 14.18
C GLN A 427 -21.24 27.72 13.68
N ASN A 428 -21.62 27.28 12.47
CA ASN A 428 -22.82 27.74 11.79
C ASN A 428 -24.03 26.79 11.94
N VAL A 429 -23.80 25.53 12.28
CA VAL A 429 -24.84 24.51 12.38
C VAL A 429 -24.89 23.92 13.78
N PHE A 430 -23.85 23.19 14.19
CA PHE A 430 -23.91 22.38 15.42
C PHE A 430 -23.97 23.23 16.69
N ALA A 431 -23.24 24.33 16.78
CA ALA A 431 -23.30 25.23 17.94
C ALA A 431 -24.67 25.91 18.14
N ARG A 432 -25.55 25.86 17.13
CA ARG A 432 -26.89 26.46 17.17
C ARG A 432 -27.99 25.47 17.53
N ILE A 433 -27.66 24.20 17.71
CA ILE A 433 -28.63 23.15 18.02
C ILE A 433 -28.43 22.72 19.47
N VAL A 434 -29.48 22.82 20.27
CA VAL A 434 -29.50 22.31 21.65
C VAL A 434 -30.61 21.28 21.78
N LEU A 435 -30.22 20.04 22.03
CA LEU A 435 -31.14 18.91 22.20
C LEU A 435 -30.82 18.15 23.49
N ASP A 436 -31.86 17.54 24.08
CA ASP A 436 -31.72 16.66 25.24
C ASP A 436 -31.19 15.26 24.89
N ARG A 437 -30.83 15.03 23.61
CA ARG A 437 -30.29 13.78 23.07
C ARG A 437 -29.16 14.05 22.08
N GLN A 438 -28.41 13.00 21.78
CA GLN A 438 -27.40 13.07 20.74
C GLN A 438 -28.04 13.29 19.35
N LEU A 439 -27.42 14.15 18.54
CA LEU A 439 -27.70 14.28 17.11
C LEU A 439 -27.20 13.04 16.38
N VAL A 440 -28.01 12.49 15.46
CA VAL A 440 -27.60 11.46 14.52
C VAL A 440 -27.17 12.14 13.24
N VAL A 441 -25.87 12.05 12.91
CA VAL A 441 -25.29 12.74 11.76
C VAL A 441 -24.78 11.68 10.79
N TYR A 442 -25.29 11.70 9.55
CA TYR A 442 -24.69 10.99 8.43
C TYR A 442 -23.64 11.85 7.76
N ARG A 443 -22.51 11.27 7.35
CA ARG A 443 -21.49 11.94 6.55
C ARG A 443 -20.96 11.07 5.42
N ASP A 444 -20.56 11.67 4.33
CA ASP A 444 -19.76 11.03 3.29
C ASP A 444 -18.33 10.74 3.79
N TRP A 445 -17.62 9.83 3.11
CA TRP A 445 -16.33 9.28 3.57
C TRP A 445 -15.26 10.33 3.85
N ARG A 446 -15.11 11.31 2.94
CA ARG A 446 -14.07 12.35 3.01
C ARG A 446 -14.46 13.57 3.85
N ILE A 447 -15.62 13.53 4.46
CA ILE A 447 -16.01 14.56 5.41
C ILE A 447 -15.52 14.16 6.79
N TYR A 448 -14.68 14.99 7.36
CA TYR A 448 -14.28 14.86 8.74
C TYR A 448 -15.24 15.64 9.64
N LEU A 449 -15.67 15.03 10.71
CA LEU A 449 -16.36 15.68 11.82
C LEU A 449 -15.66 15.27 13.11
N PRO A 450 -15.16 16.23 13.91
CA PRO A 450 -14.46 15.91 15.15
C PRO A 450 -15.41 15.18 16.11
N PRO A 451 -14.90 14.24 16.94
CA PRO A 451 -15.69 13.56 17.95
C PRO A 451 -16.35 14.54 18.91
N SER A 452 -17.63 14.34 19.21
CA SER A 452 -18.38 15.14 20.19
C SER A 452 -19.35 14.24 20.95
N PRO A 453 -19.52 14.44 22.28
CA PRO A 453 -20.51 13.71 23.06
C PRO A 453 -21.96 14.05 22.66
N GLU A 454 -22.18 15.18 21.99
CA GLU A 454 -23.49 15.68 21.60
C GLU A 454 -24.00 15.08 20.29
N ARG A 455 -23.15 14.35 19.56
CA ARG A 455 -23.51 13.76 18.27
C ARG A 455 -22.96 12.36 18.08
N ARG A 456 -23.73 11.52 17.40
CA ARG A 456 -23.34 10.23 16.86
C ARG A 456 -23.13 10.37 15.37
N VAL A 457 -21.89 10.23 14.90
CA VAL A 457 -21.53 10.36 13.49
C VAL A 457 -21.47 8.99 12.87
N GLU A 458 -22.20 8.81 11.77
CA GLU A 458 -22.30 7.56 11.01
C GLU A 458 -21.89 7.78 9.56
N MET A 459 -21.33 6.75 8.94
CA MET A 459 -21.07 6.69 7.52
C MET A 459 -21.41 5.30 6.97
N ASN A 460 -21.65 5.21 5.67
CA ASN A 460 -21.87 3.94 5.00
C ASN A 460 -20.84 3.77 3.87
N TRP A 461 -20.26 2.57 3.76
CA TRP A 461 -19.34 2.23 2.68
C TRP A 461 -19.99 2.28 1.29
N ASP A 462 -21.27 1.96 1.22
CA ASP A 462 -22.08 2.02 0.02
C ASP A 462 -22.74 3.40 -0.20
N LEU A 463 -22.22 4.45 0.47
CA LEU A 463 -22.75 5.81 0.44
C LEU A 463 -24.17 5.95 1.02
N ALA A 464 -24.87 7.02 0.64
CA ALA A 464 -26.23 7.33 1.12
C ALA A 464 -27.30 6.50 0.40
N THR A 465 -27.28 5.18 0.53
CA THR A 465 -28.32 4.32 -0.01
C THR A 465 -29.65 4.52 0.71
N GLU A 466 -30.77 4.48 -0.02
CA GLU A 466 -32.11 4.70 0.54
C GLU A 466 -32.43 3.79 1.74
N PRO A 467 -32.17 2.47 1.71
CA PRO A 467 -32.42 1.62 2.86
C PRO A 467 -31.62 2.05 4.10
N TYR A 468 -30.34 2.34 3.92
CA TYR A 468 -29.47 2.77 5.02
C TYR A 468 -29.92 4.11 5.61
N MET A 469 -30.24 5.10 4.77
CA MET A 469 -30.68 6.42 5.21
C MET A 469 -32.05 6.37 5.92
N ARG A 470 -32.96 5.52 5.46
CA ARG A 470 -34.25 5.29 6.12
C ARG A 470 -34.08 4.65 7.50
N ASP A 471 -33.20 3.64 7.62
CA ASP A 471 -32.97 2.94 8.89
C ASP A 471 -32.18 3.82 9.88
N LEU A 472 -31.21 4.56 9.41
CA LEU A 472 -30.44 5.52 10.19
C LEU A 472 -31.28 6.71 10.64
N ASN A 473 -32.17 7.19 9.76
CA ASN A 473 -33.03 8.35 9.97
C ASN A 473 -32.28 9.56 10.58
N PRO A 474 -31.24 10.09 9.91
CA PRO A 474 -30.33 11.06 10.48
C PRO A 474 -31.02 12.41 10.74
N ASP A 475 -30.55 13.14 11.75
CA ASP A 475 -30.97 14.50 12.02
C ASP A 475 -30.28 15.51 11.10
N VAL A 476 -29.01 15.22 10.77
CA VAL A 476 -28.19 16.02 9.85
C VAL A 476 -27.51 15.10 8.85
N ILE A 477 -27.51 15.52 7.59
CA ILE A 477 -26.85 14.85 6.48
C ILE A 477 -25.75 15.78 5.95
N VAL A 478 -24.52 15.28 5.91
CA VAL A 478 -23.37 16.05 5.43
C VAL A 478 -22.75 15.34 4.24
N LEU A 479 -22.84 15.98 3.07
CA LEU A 479 -22.42 15.40 1.78
C LEU A 479 -21.25 16.15 1.19
N GLU A 480 -20.32 15.41 0.60
CA GLU A 480 -19.21 15.96 -0.17
C GLU A 480 -19.74 16.50 -1.51
N ARG A 481 -19.39 17.73 -1.87
CA ARG A 481 -19.87 18.34 -3.12
C ARG A 481 -19.38 17.61 -4.36
N GLU A 482 -18.21 17.00 -4.32
CA GLU A 482 -17.73 16.14 -5.40
C GLU A 482 -18.63 14.93 -5.60
N ASN A 483 -19.07 14.26 -4.52
CA ASN A 483 -20.01 13.17 -4.58
C ASN A 483 -21.39 13.61 -5.11
N VAL A 484 -21.88 14.76 -4.61
CA VAL A 484 -23.13 15.35 -5.13
C VAL A 484 -23.00 15.59 -6.64
N ALA A 485 -21.92 16.23 -7.09
CA ALA A 485 -21.71 16.50 -8.52
C ALA A 485 -21.50 15.24 -9.36
N LEU A 486 -20.85 14.19 -8.81
CA LEU A 486 -20.59 12.95 -9.51
C LEU A 486 -21.88 12.13 -9.67
N PHE A 487 -22.56 11.86 -8.56
CA PHE A 487 -23.71 10.96 -8.55
C PHE A 487 -25.00 11.60 -9.09
N SER A 488 -25.09 12.92 -9.18
CA SER A 488 -26.23 13.62 -9.83
C SER A 488 -26.17 13.66 -11.36
N LYS A 489 -25.17 13.01 -12.00
CA LYS A 489 -25.06 12.98 -13.46
C LYS A 489 -25.70 11.71 -14.02
N ASP A 490 -26.56 11.84 -15.02
CA ASP A 490 -27.14 10.70 -15.75
C ASP A 490 -26.08 9.77 -16.36
N GLU A 491 -24.94 10.33 -16.79
CA GLU A 491 -23.82 9.57 -17.34
C GLU A 491 -23.22 8.60 -16.31
N THR A 492 -23.25 8.94 -15.02
CA THR A 492 -22.77 8.10 -13.93
C THR A 492 -23.63 6.84 -13.80
N VAL A 493 -24.95 6.95 -13.97
CA VAL A 493 -25.86 5.81 -13.97
C VAL A 493 -25.58 4.89 -15.17
N ALA A 494 -25.35 5.48 -16.35
CA ALA A 494 -25.04 4.73 -17.56
C ALA A 494 -23.70 3.98 -17.48
N GLN A 495 -22.74 4.47 -16.71
CA GLN A 495 -21.42 3.87 -16.51
C GLN A 495 -21.34 3.00 -15.24
N ALA A 496 -22.44 2.77 -14.55
CA ALA A 496 -22.44 2.05 -13.29
C ALA A 496 -22.17 0.55 -13.45
N VAL A 497 -21.49 -0.03 -12.46
CA VAL A 497 -21.34 -1.49 -12.33
C VAL A 497 -22.71 -2.14 -12.08
N ASN A 498 -23.52 -1.51 -11.25
CA ASN A 498 -24.90 -1.88 -10.99
C ASN A 498 -25.84 -0.67 -11.23
N PRO A 499 -26.49 -0.58 -12.40
CA PRO A 499 -27.33 0.57 -12.73
C PRO A 499 -28.51 0.79 -11.76
N GLY A 500 -29.08 -0.29 -11.19
CA GLY A 500 -30.21 -0.18 -10.26
C GLY A 500 -29.82 0.50 -8.93
N ASP A 501 -28.72 0.07 -8.32
CA ASP A 501 -28.21 0.68 -7.09
C ASP A 501 -27.73 2.10 -7.35
N MET A 502 -27.12 2.35 -8.52
CA MET A 502 -26.66 3.67 -8.92
C MET A 502 -27.82 4.64 -9.15
N GLN A 503 -28.95 4.20 -9.68
CA GLN A 503 -30.12 5.06 -9.85
C GLN A 503 -30.64 5.57 -8.50
N ALA A 504 -30.67 4.72 -7.49
CA ALA A 504 -31.08 5.12 -6.14
C ALA A 504 -30.10 6.16 -5.52
N LEU A 505 -28.79 5.99 -5.73
CA LEU A 505 -27.80 6.98 -5.33
C LEU A 505 -27.97 8.28 -6.10
N HIS A 506 -28.15 8.21 -7.42
CA HIS A 506 -28.39 9.36 -8.27
C HIS A 506 -29.59 10.19 -7.78
N ASP A 507 -30.74 9.54 -7.56
CA ASP A 507 -31.96 10.22 -7.13
C ASP A 507 -31.77 10.92 -5.77
N PHE A 508 -31.07 10.27 -4.83
CA PHE A 508 -30.76 10.85 -3.53
C PHE A 508 -29.82 12.07 -3.65
N TYR A 509 -28.67 11.91 -4.33
CA TYR A 509 -27.69 13.01 -4.43
C TYR A 509 -28.19 14.17 -5.29
N ALA A 510 -28.98 13.91 -6.33
CA ALA A 510 -29.61 14.94 -7.15
C ALA A 510 -30.63 15.73 -6.33
N ALA A 511 -31.51 15.06 -5.56
CA ALA A 511 -32.47 15.72 -4.68
C ALA A 511 -31.77 16.54 -3.60
N ALA A 512 -30.71 15.99 -2.97
CA ALA A 512 -29.94 16.70 -1.95
C ALA A 512 -29.20 17.92 -2.52
N GLY A 513 -28.65 17.81 -3.72
CA GLY A 513 -27.94 18.90 -4.39
C GLY A 513 -28.86 20.04 -4.86
N ALA A 514 -30.12 19.73 -5.15
CA ALA A 514 -31.16 20.66 -5.55
C ALA A 514 -31.95 21.26 -4.37
N ASP A 515 -31.60 20.92 -3.12
CA ASP A 515 -32.34 21.25 -1.90
C ASP A 515 -33.81 20.76 -1.96
N GLN A 516 -34.01 19.58 -2.52
CA GLN A 516 -35.33 18.95 -2.71
C GLN A 516 -35.46 17.60 -2.01
N LEU A 517 -34.53 17.27 -1.09
CA LEU A 517 -34.58 16.04 -0.33
C LEU A 517 -35.77 16.08 0.64
N PRO A 518 -36.76 15.16 0.54
CA PRO A 518 -37.96 15.20 1.35
C PRO A 518 -37.68 15.18 2.86
N GLY A 519 -38.23 16.14 3.60
CA GLY A 519 -38.09 16.26 5.05
C GLY A 519 -36.78 16.86 5.53
N TYR A 520 -35.94 17.36 4.62
CA TYR A 520 -34.67 18.03 4.91
C TYR A 520 -34.58 19.37 4.20
N LEU A 521 -33.90 20.33 4.85
CA LEU A 521 -33.58 21.62 4.30
C LEU A 521 -32.07 21.86 4.32
N GLN A 522 -31.53 22.50 3.32
CA GLN A 522 -30.12 22.89 3.28
C GLN A 522 -29.88 24.03 4.28
N VAL A 523 -29.08 23.75 5.31
CA VAL A 523 -28.77 24.73 6.37
C VAL A 523 -27.37 25.36 6.20
N TYR A 524 -26.47 24.68 5.48
CA TYR A 524 -25.14 25.20 5.18
C TYR A 524 -24.59 24.60 3.88
N SER A 525 -23.80 25.39 3.14
CA SER A 525 -23.12 24.91 1.95
C SER A 525 -21.92 25.81 1.64
N ASP A 526 -20.81 25.20 1.20
CA ASP A 526 -19.66 25.90 0.63
C ASP A 526 -19.07 25.15 -0.58
N SER A 527 -17.84 25.47 -0.98
CA SER A 527 -17.17 24.80 -2.11
C SER A 527 -16.83 23.34 -1.87
N PHE A 528 -16.76 22.89 -0.62
CA PHE A 528 -16.37 21.53 -0.24
C PHE A 528 -17.59 20.63 0.02
N GLY A 529 -18.61 21.12 0.72
CA GLY A 529 -19.71 20.27 1.13
C GLY A 529 -21.05 20.97 1.30
N VAL A 530 -22.07 20.16 1.57
CA VAL A 530 -23.45 20.58 1.82
C VAL A 530 -23.93 19.90 3.10
N ALA A 531 -24.58 20.65 3.98
CA ALA A 531 -25.27 20.13 5.16
C ALA A 531 -26.78 20.37 5.05
N LEU A 532 -27.52 19.28 5.17
CA LEU A 532 -28.98 19.28 5.22
C LEU A 532 -29.44 18.87 6.62
N MET A 533 -30.47 19.51 7.12
CA MET A 533 -31.05 19.23 8.44
C MET A 533 -32.51 18.90 8.29
N ARG A 534 -32.99 18.02 9.16
CA ARG A 534 -34.41 17.64 9.21
C ARG A 534 -35.27 18.89 9.48
N GLU A 535 -36.33 19.10 8.73
CA GLU A 535 -37.21 20.30 8.82
C GLU A 535 -37.65 20.61 10.25
N GLY A 536 -38.11 19.63 11.02
CA GLY A 536 -38.54 19.83 12.40
C GLY A 536 -37.44 20.23 13.39
N LEU A 537 -36.16 20.16 13.00
CA LEU A 537 -35.03 20.66 13.80
C LEU A 537 -34.57 22.05 13.38
N VAL A 538 -34.82 22.44 12.15
CA VAL A 538 -34.45 23.79 11.67
C VAL A 538 -35.16 24.88 12.49
N ASP A 539 -36.43 24.64 12.83
CA ASP A 539 -37.21 25.57 13.67
C ASP A 539 -36.69 25.67 15.11
N GLN A 540 -35.91 24.71 15.55
CA GLN A 540 -35.29 24.67 16.88
C GLN A 540 -33.89 25.30 16.92
N MET A 541 -33.33 25.66 15.76
CA MET A 541 -32.05 26.35 15.72
C MET A 541 -32.15 27.70 16.45
N GLN A 542 -31.29 27.91 17.44
CA GLN A 542 -31.18 29.19 18.09
C GLN A 542 -30.69 30.23 17.11
N ILE A 543 -31.47 31.28 16.90
CA ILE A 543 -31.03 32.49 16.22
C ILE A 543 -30.11 33.21 17.22
N LEU A 544 -28.80 33.01 17.06
CA LEU A 544 -27.82 33.82 17.76
C LEU A 544 -27.91 35.20 17.11
N PHE A 545 -28.51 36.15 17.82
CA PHE A 545 -28.41 37.53 17.44
C PHE A 545 -26.94 37.94 17.53
N GLU A 546 -26.39 38.47 16.43
CA GLU A 546 -25.09 39.13 16.40
C GLU A 546 -25.03 40.32 17.35
#